data_a2fd68c7342690136bd90bf80ef8a321
#
_entry.id   a2fd68c7342690136bd90bf80ef8a321
#
_cell.length_a   1.000
_cell.length_b   1.000
_cell.length_c   1.000
_cell.angle_alpha   90.00
_cell.angle_beta   90.00
_cell.angle_gamma   90.00
#
_symmetry.space_group_name_H-M   'P 1'
#
loop_
_entity.id
_entity.type
_entity.pdbx_description
1 polymer ?
#
loop_
_entity_poly.entity_id
_entity_poly.type
_entity_poly.pdbx_seq_one_letter_code
_entity_poly.pdbx_strand_id
1 'polypeptide(L)'
;MILLLPVLYFTAGCSNHQNQPAESLTTQLAGLYDTLSAPQPGEWLYEQQELGQTLEEFREETPIDSNNAEATFYILPIDIIHEEEFSLIADVATYLTTIFGNEVTVLPSINAQLFPTHYFRDEQLNSQLLLDEIIRPLLEKDALGIMGLTQRDIYPGDGWNFVFGQANTKEKIGITSFARYGNYDTDSARQLVLNRLIKTTTHEFLHMLGLQHCIQFACVLNGSNSLEESDKKPSIICPECLAKLDIIFPAFTEKYFPASLQFYQKYQFKEEQEFC
;
A
#
# COMPACT_ATOMS: atom_id res chain seq x y z
N MET A 1 -19.15 -64.64 -47.51
CA MET A 1 -19.67 -64.62 -46.15
C MET A 1 -19.21 -63.29 -45.54
N ILE A 2 -20.06 -62.28 -45.69
CA ILE A 2 -19.76 -60.89 -45.29
C ILE A 2 -20.44 -60.65 -43.93
N LEU A 3 -19.65 -60.43 -42.89
CA LEU A 3 -20.13 -60.07 -41.58
C LEU A 3 -20.44 -58.57 -41.53
N LEU A 4 -21.70 -58.24 -41.33
CA LEU A 4 -22.17 -56.85 -41.04
C LEU A 4 -22.02 -56.63 -39.53
N LEU A 5 -21.24 -55.67 -39.15
CA LEU A 5 -21.17 -55.09 -37.76
C LEU A 5 -22.23 -53.99 -37.61
N PRO A 6 -22.94 -53.95 -36.48
CA PRO A 6 -23.92 -52.90 -36.23
C PRO A 6 -23.24 -51.58 -35.83
N VAL A 7 -23.67 -50.48 -36.46
CA VAL A 7 -23.31 -49.11 -36.11
C VAL A 7 -24.13 -48.69 -34.90
N LEU A 8 -23.46 -48.49 -33.75
CA LEU A 8 -24.04 -47.90 -32.53
C LEU A 8 -24.07 -46.40 -32.68
N TYR A 9 -25.25 -45.85 -32.80
CA TYR A 9 -25.45 -44.38 -32.68
C TYR A 9 -25.33 -43.98 -31.21
N PHE A 10 -24.25 -43.27 -30.86
CA PHE A 10 -24.16 -42.52 -29.61
C PHE A 10 -24.95 -41.22 -29.76
N THR A 11 -26.11 -41.14 -29.12
CA THR A 11 -26.78 -39.86 -28.90
C THR A 11 -25.97 -39.07 -27.84
N ALA A 12 -25.27 -38.05 -28.28
CA ALA A 12 -24.66 -37.07 -27.36
C ALA A 12 -25.78 -36.28 -26.69
N GLY A 13 -26.06 -36.62 -25.43
CA GLY A 13 -26.88 -35.80 -24.57
C GLY A 13 -26.13 -34.51 -24.27
N CYS A 14 -26.60 -33.37 -24.83
CA CYS A 14 -26.18 -32.05 -24.39
C CYS A 14 -26.65 -31.86 -22.95
N SER A 15 -25.79 -32.12 -21.99
CA SER A 15 -25.96 -31.58 -20.64
C SER A 15 -25.76 -30.09 -20.72
N ASN A 16 -26.81 -29.32 -20.48
CA ASN A 16 -26.76 -27.90 -20.21
C ASN A 16 -25.91 -27.68 -18.94
N HIS A 17 -24.60 -27.53 -19.11
CA HIS A 17 -23.81 -26.83 -18.12
C HIS A 17 -24.24 -25.37 -18.23
N GLN A 18 -25.12 -24.95 -17.32
CA GLN A 18 -25.35 -23.55 -17.03
C GLN A 18 -23.96 -22.97 -16.71
N ASN A 19 -23.50 -22.04 -17.57
CA ASN A 19 -22.36 -21.19 -17.29
C ASN A 19 -22.71 -20.42 -16.01
N GLN A 20 -22.32 -20.95 -14.86
CA GLN A 20 -22.15 -20.09 -13.68
C GLN A 20 -21.05 -19.10 -14.07
N PRO A 21 -21.27 -17.79 -13.88
CA PRO A 21 -20.18 -16.82 -14.06
C PRO A 21 -18.99 -17.28 -13.22
N ALA A 22 -17.82 -17.36 -13.84
CA ALA A 22 -16.61 -17.72 -13.12
C ALA A 22 -16.52 -16.76 -11.92
N GLU A 23 -16.41 -17.35 -10.72
CA GLU A 23 -16.22 -16.59 -9.49
C GLU A 23 -15.02 -15.67 -9.66
N SER A 24 -15.15 -14.38 -9.29
CA SER A 24 -14.05 -13.45 -9.48
C SER A 24 -12.81 -13.93 -8.71
N LEU A 25 -11.61 -13.66 -9.24
CA LEU A 25 -10.35 -14.01 -8.55
C LEU A 25 -10.35 -13.50 -7.10
N THR A 26 -10.86 -12.30 -6.89
CA THR A 26 -10.99 -11.68 -5.56
C THR A 26 -11.86 -12.50 -4.61
N THR A 27 -12.98 -13.04 -5.08
CA THR A 27 -13.86 -13.91 -4.28
C THR A 27 -13.16 -15.22 -3.91
N GLN A 28 -12.42 -15.80 -4.85
CA GLN A 28 -11.64 -17.03 -4.60
C GLN A 28 -10.53 -16.78 -3.56
N LEU A 29 -9.88 -15.62 -3.61
CA LEU A 29 -8.83 -15.24 -2.68
C LEU A 29 -9.36 -14.93 -1.27
N ALA A 30 -10.60 -14.45 -1.12
CA ALA A 30 -11.16 -14.06 0.17
C ALA A 30 -11.10 -15.17 1.23
N GLY A 31 -11.21 -16.44 0.81
CA GLY A 31 -11.09 -17.60 1.70
C GLY A 31 -9.68 -17.92 2.20
N LEU A 32 -8.65 -17.25 1.65
CA LEU A 32 -7.25 -17.43 2.00
C LEU A 32 -6.72 -16.34 2.95
N TYR A 33 -7.52 -15.31 3.21
CA TYR A 33 -7.13 -14.17 4.04
C TYR A 33 -7.86 -14.20 5.38
N ASP A 34 -7.14 -13.82 6.43
CA ASP A 34 -7.73 -13.64 7.75
C ASP A 34 -8.66 -12.43 7.77
N THR A 35 -9.85 -12.60 8.29
CA THR A 35 -10.73 -11.47 8.60
C THR A 35 -10.16 -10.67 9.76
N LEU A 36 -10.36 -9.35 9.73
CA LEU A 36 -9.92 -8.50 10.82
C LEU A 36 -10.68 -8.89 12.11
N SER A 37 -9.92 -9.14 13.18
CA SER A 37 -10.49 -9.46 14.49
C SER A 37 -11.23 -8.27 15.08
N ALA A 38 -12.18 -8.53 16.01
CA ALA A 38 -12.89 -7.47 16.71
C ALA A 38 -11.90 -6.53 17.43
N PRO A 39 -11.99 -5.20 17.20
CA PRO A 39 -11.03 -4.26 17.73
C PRO A 39 -11.09 -4.20 19.26
N GLN A 40 -9.92 -4.03 19.89
CA GLN A 40 -9.77 -3.91 21.33
C GLN A 40 -9.62 -2.44 21.76
N PRO A 41 -9.95 -2.09 23.04
CA PRO A 41 -9.72 -0.74 23.54
C PRO A 41 -8.28 -0.29 23.31
N GLY A 42 -8.11 0.91 22.73
CA GLY A 42 -6.82 1.48 22.34
C GLY A 42 -6.37 1.18 20.90
N GLU A 43 -7.01 0.24 20.22
CA GLU A 43 -6.78 0.00 18.81
C GLU A 43 -7.55 1.02 17.93
N TRP A 44 -7.05 1.26 16.73
CA TRP A 44 -7.57 2.28 15.83
C TRP A 44 -9.08 2.17 15.60
N LEU A 45 -9.58 1.03 15.16
CA LEU A 45 -11.01 0.85 14.86
C LEU A 45 -11.91 0.89 16.08
N TYR A 46 -11.39 0.63 17.29
CA TYR A 46 -12.16 0.80 18.53
C TYR A 46 -12.40 2.29 18.79
N GLU A 47 -11.38 3.13 18.60
CA GLU A 47 -11.42 4.56 18.88
C GLU A 47 -12.11 5.37 17.78
N GLN A 48 -11.88 5.01 16.50
CA GLN A 48 -12.34 5.77 15.33
C GLN A 48 -13.68 5.30 14.76
N GLN A 49 -14.08 4.04 14.99
CA GLN A 49 -15.35 3.45 14.54
C GLN A 49 -15.64 3.71 13.03
N GLU A 50 -14.66 3.48 12.17
CA GLU A 50 -14.78 3.71 10.74
C GLU A 50 -15.73 2.72 10.07
N LEU A 51 -16.43 3.16 9.03
CA LEU A 51 -17.37 2.33 8.26
C LEU A 51 -16.69 1.56 7.12
N GLY A 52 -15.43 1.93 6.79
CA GLY A 52 -14.73 1.40 5.62
C GLY A 52 -15.28 1.99 4.32
N GLN A 53 -14.91 1.38 3.20
CA GLN A 53 -15.31 1.81 1.86
C GLN A 53 -15.58 0.57 1.01
N THR A 54 -16.77 0.44 0.46
CA THR A 54 -17.12 -0.62 -0.49
C THR A 54 -16.43 -0.42 -1.84
N LEU A 55 -16.40 -1.44 -2.68
CA LEU A 55 -15.90 -1.34 -4.05
C LEU A 55 -16.74 -0.39 -4.91
N GLU A 56 -18.05 -0.29 -4.65
CA GLU A 56 -18.96 0.59 -5.39
C GLU A 56 -18.73 2.05 -5.02
N GLU A 57 -18.64 2.37 -3.72
CA GLU A 57 -18.28 3.71 -3.23
C GLU A 57 -16.92 4.14 -3.77
N PHE A 58 -15.91 3.25 -3.74
CA PHE A 58 -14.61 3.56 -4.31
C PHE A 58 -14.69 3.92 -5.80
N ARG A 59 -15.49 3.17 -6.59
CA ARG A 59 -15.66 3.41 -8.02
C ARG A 59 -16.34 4.74 -8.31
N GLU A 60 -17.29 5.15 -7.46
CA GLU A 60 -18.01 6.41 -7.60
C GLU A 60 -17.17 7.62 -7.17
N GLU A 61 -16.35 7.46 -6.11
CA GLU A 61 -15.60 8.55 -5.51
C GLU A 61 -14.23 8.79 -6.17
N THR A 62 -13.67 7.76 -6.81
CA THR A 62 -12.30 7.83 -7.36
C THR A 62 -12.31 8.09 -8.86
N PRO A 63 -11.81 9.25 -9.32
CA PRO A 63 -11.63 9.49 -10.74
C PRO A 63 -10.63 8.49 -11.33
N ILE A 64 -11.09 7.68 -12.29
CA ILE A 64 -10.23 6.74 -13.00
C ILE A 64 -9.49 7.52 -14.09
N ASP A 65 -8.19 7.67 -13.94
CA ASP A 65 -7.31 8.19 -14.97
C ASP A 65 -6.64 7.01 -15.71
N SER A 66 -6.91 6.88 -17.00
CA SER A 66 -6.32 5.83 -17.84
C SER A 66 -4.79 5.90 -17.93
N ASN A 67 -4.19 7.02 -17.55
CA ASN A 67 -2.74 7.22 -17.57
C ASN A 67 -2.06 6.76 -16.28
N ASN A 68 -2.80 6.38 -15.24
CA ASN A 68 -2.23 5.97 -13.95
C ASN A 68 -1.19 4.83 -14.08
N ALA A 69 -1.41 3.90 -15.01
CA ALA A 69 -0.49 2.77 -15.22
C ALA A 69 0.90 3.18 -15.77
N GLU A 70 1.01 4.34 -16.42
CA GLU A 70 2.26 4.85 -17.01
C GLU A 70 2.81 6.06 -16.26
N ALA A 71 2.07 6.59 -15.29
CA ALA A 71 2.44 7.77 -14.53
C ALA A 71 3.58 7.50 -13.55
N THR A 72 4.52 8.43 -13.43
CA THR A 72 5.65 8.33 -12.49
C THR A 72 5.21 8.66 -11.07
N PHE A 73 5.67 7.87 -10.09
CA PHE A 73 5.56 8.18 -8.67
C PHE A 73 6.86 8.79 -8.16
N TYR A 74 6.77 9.85 -7.38
CA TYR A 74 7.94 10.54 -6.85
C TYR A 74 8.11 10.30 -5.37
N ILE A 75 9.35 10.07 -4.93
CA ILE A 75 9.75 10.04 -3.52
C ILE A 75 10.64 11.26 -3.25
N LEU A 76 10.26 12.05 -2.26
CA LEU A 76 11.02 13.20 -1.79
C LEU A 76 11.67 12.88 -0.45
N PRO A 77 12.99 12.61 -0.39
CA PRO A 77 13.70 12.51 0.88
C PRO A 77 13.72 13.86 1.60
N ILE A 78 13.35 13.90 2.88
CA ILE A 78 13.36 15.11 3.71
C ILE A 78 14.25 14.85 4.92
N ASP A 79 15.30 15.66 5.07
CA ASP A 79 16.32 15.58 6.13
C ASP A 79 17.04 14.21 6.18
N ILE A 80 17.18 13.57 5.03
CA ILE A 80 17.93 12.33 4.86
C ILE A 80 19.36 12.70 4.50
N ILE A 81 20.31 12.27 5.35
CA ILE A 81 21.72 12.68 5.25
C ILE A 81 22.70 11.51 5.31
N HIS A 82 22.28 10.33 5.84
CA HIS A 82 23.13 9.15 5.95
C HIS A 82 22.89 8.16 4.82
N GLU A 83 23.95 7.46 4.40
CA GLU A 83 23.91 6.51 3.29
C GLU A 83 22.93 5.36 3.57
N GLU A 84 22.86 4.91 4.81
CA GLU A 84 21.96 3.85 5.27
C GLU A 84 20.49 4.24 5.07
N GLU A 85 20.14 5.50 5.31
CA GLU A 85 18.78 6.04 5.12
C GLU A 85 18.43 6.09 3.63
N PHE A 86 19.36 6.58 2.79
CA PHE A 86 19.18 6.56 1.34
C PHE A 86 19.02 5.13 0.81
N SER A 87 19.73 4.17 1.38
CA SER A 87 19.59 2.75 1.04
C SER A 87 18.19 2.21 1.38
N LEU A 88 17.61 2.58 2.54
CA LEU A 88 16.23 2.22 2.89
C LEU A 88 15.22 2.82 1.90
N ILE A 89 15.41 4.08 1.52
CA ILE A 89 14.54 4.75 0.53
C ILE A 89 14.64 4.09 -0.85
N ALA A 90 15.85 3.70 -1.27
CA ALA A 90 16.06 2.99 -2.53
C ALA A 90 15.36 1.61 -2.54
N ASP A 91 15.36 0.92 -1.41
CA ASP A 91 14.63 -0.35 -1.25
C ASP A 91 13.12 -0.15 -1.30
N VAL A 92 12.59 0.93 -0.69
CA VAL A 92 11.18 1.32 -0.80
C VAL A 92 10.81 1.64 -2.26
N ALA A 93 11.62 2.41 -2.96
CA ALA A 93 11.41 2.70 -4.38
C ALA A 93 11.40 1.42 -5.22
N THR A 94 12.33 0.49 -4.94
CA THR A 94 12.38 -0.84 -5.58
C THR A 94 11.10 -1.64 -5.30
N TYR A 95 10.60 -1.62 -4.07
CA TYR A 95 9.35 -2.28 -3.69
C TYR A 95 8.17 -1.72 -4.49
N LEU A 96 7.97 -0.41 -4.45
CA LEU A 96 6.85 0.25 -5.15
C LEU A 96 6.90 -0.01 -6.66
N THR A 97 8.09 0.10 -7.29
CA THR A 97 8.25 -0.24 -8.71
C THR A 97 7.90 -1.70 -8.99
N THR A 98 8.35 -2.62 -8.13
CA THR A 98 8.10 -4.06 -8.31
C THR A 98 6.62 -4.39 -8.20
N ILE A 99 5.92 -3.81 -7.20
CA ILE A 99 4.52 -4.12 -6.90
C ILE A 99 3.54 -3.43 -7.86
N PHE A 100 3.74 -2.14 -8.11
CA PHE A 100 2.79 -1.35 -8.90
C PHE A 100 3.15 -1.26 -10.38
N GLY A 101 4.41 -1.56 -10.74
CA GLY A 101 4.88 -1.52 -12.13
C GLY A 101 5.16 -0.11 -12.65
N ASN A 102 4.87 0.92 -11.88
CA ASN A 102 5.14 2.31 -12.23
C ASN A 102 6.62 2.66 -12.04
N GLU A 103 7.10 3.62 -12.83
CA GLU A 103 8.40 4.25 -12.55
C GLU A 103 8.35 5.00 -11.22
N VAL A 104 9.36 4.77 -10.36
CA VAL A 104 9.53 5.50 -9.10
C VAL A 104 10.82 6.31 -9.16
N THR A 105 10.69 7.63 -9.12
CA THR A 105 11.82 8.56 -9.15
C THR A 105 12.08 9.14 -7.77
N VAL A 106 13.30 8.93 -7.24
CA VAL A 106 13.75 9.54 -5.99
C VAL A 106 14.35 10.90 -6.28
N LEU A 107 13.73 11.94 -5.74
CA LEU A 107 14.18 13.34 -5.88
C LEU A 107 15.39 13.63 -4.98
N PRO A 108 16.14 14.72 -5.23
CA PRO A 108 17.17 15.18 -4.32
C PRO A 108 16.62 15.47 -2.92
N SER A 109 17.38 15.11 -1.87
CA SER A 109 16.98 15.34 -0.48
C SER A 109 16.88 16.84 -0.16
N ILE A 110 15.84 17.21 0.58
CA ILE A 110 15.67 18.57 1.12
C ILE A 110 16.12 18.58 2.58
N ASN A 111 16.94 19.54 2.95
CA ASN A 111 17.44 19.72 4.31
C ASN A 111 16.40 20.47 5.16
N ALA A 112 15.78 19.79 6.12
CA ALA A 112 14.78 20.40 7.01
C ALA A 112 15.36 21.45 7.97
N GLN A 113 16.66 21.49 8.21
CA GLN A 113 17.30 22.55 9.01
C GLN A 113 17.16 23.93 8.37
N LEU A 114 16.85 24.00 7.08
CA LEU A 114 16.61 25.24 6.35
C LEU A 114 15.16 25.73 6.46
N PHE A 115 14.27 24.93 7.07
CA PHE A 115 12.86 25.31 7.23
C PHE A 115 12.69 26.37 8.31
N PRO A 116 11.76 27.31 8.16
CA PRO A 116 11.36 28.24 9.20
C PRO A 116 10.88 27.53 10.49
N THR A 117 11.06 28.18 11.62
CA THR A 117 10.76 27.58 12.94
C THR A 117 9.31 27.15 13.13
N HIS A 118 8.35 27.74 12.41
CA HIS A 118 6.94 27.37 12.49
C HIS A 118 6.62 25.99 11.91
N TYR A 119 7.56 25.36 11.17
CA TYR A 119 7.41 23.96 10.75
C TYR A 119 7.65 22.97 11.89
N PHE A 120 8.20 23.44 13.01
CA PHE A 120 8.63 22.58 14.11
C PHE A 120 7.75 22.73 15.36
N ARG A 121 7.53 21.62 16.03
CA ARG A 121 7.15 21.54 17.43
C ARG A 121 8.25 20.73 18.13
N ASP A 122 9.11 21.40 18.88
CA ASP A 122 10.37 20.80 19.37
C ASP A 122 11.19 20.21 18.21
N GLU A 123 11.42 18.90 18.22
CA GLU A 123 12.15 18.19 17.13
C GLU A 123 11.24 17.62 16.06
N GLN A 124 9.91 17.69 16.25
CA GLN A 124 8.95 17.16 15.29
C GLN A 124 8.65 18.15 14.16
N LEU A 125 8.45 17.63 12.94
CA LEU A 125 8.00 18.41 11.80
C LEU A 125 6.46 18.36 11.67
N ASN A 126 5.86 19.49 11.32
CA ASN A 126 4.43 19.55 11.04
C ASN A 126 4.16 18.93 9.65
N SER A 127 3.54 17.76 9.63
CA SER A 127 3.27 17.03 8.39
C SER A 127 2.27 17.75 7.48
N GLN A 128 1.29 18.48 8.03
CA GLN A 128 0.34 19.24 7.21
C GLN A 128 1.04 20.39 6.48
N LEU A 129 1.92 21.15 7.15
CA LEU A 129 2.70 22.19 6.50
C LEU A 129 3.66 21.63 5.44
N LEU A 130 4.27 20.46 5.71
CA LEU A 130 5.12 19.81 4.72
C LEU A 130 4.32 19.39 3.48
N LEU A 131 3.13 18.83 3.66
CA LEU A 131 2.25 18.46 2.54
C LEU A 131 1.88 19.70 1.72
N ASP A 132 1.45 20.78 2.38
CA ASP A 132 0.88 21.94 1.70
C ASP A 132 1.94 22.83 1.05
N GLU A 133 3.07 23.07 1.69
CA GLU A 133 4.02 24.10 1.30
C GLU A 133 5.30 23.55 0.68
N ILE A 134 5.64 22.28 0.95
CA ILE A 134 6.88 21.65 0.44
C ILE A 134 6.58 20.60 -0.62
N ILE A 135 5.68 19.65 -0.33
CA ILE A 135 5.45 18.47 -1.19
C ILE A 135 4.54 18.84 -2.37
N ARG A 136 3.39 19.49 -2.09
CA ARG A 136 2.42 19.86 -3.13
C ARG A 136 3.02 20.69 -4.28
N PRO A 137 3.85 21.71 -4.04
CA PRO A 137 4.46 22.51 -5.13
C PRO A 137 5.39 21.72 -6.05
N LEU A 138 5.87 20.55 -5.62
CA LEU A 138 6.74 19.66 -6.39
C LEU A 138 5.98 18.57 -7.16
N LEU A 139 4.65 18.46 -6.96
CA LEU A 139 3.85 17.48 -7.67
C LEU A 139 3.72 17.85 -9.15
N GLU A 140 4.26 17.03 -10.01
CA GLU A 140 4.13 17.13 -11.46
C GLU A 140 2.68 16.86 -11.88
N LYS A 141 2.20 17.55 -12.91
CA LYS A 141 0.79 17.51 -13.34
C LYS A 141 0.29 16.09 -13.67
N ASP A 142 1.15 15.31 -14.33
CA ASP A 142 0.81 13.97 -14.82
C ASP A 142 1.42 12.86 -13.92
N ALA A 143 1.84 13.22 -12.70
CA ALA A 143 2.38 12.28 -11.74
C ALA A 143 1.28 11.36 -11.15
N LEU A 144 1.66 10.12 -10.85
CA LEU A 144 0.84 9.24 -10.03
C LEU A 144 0.67 9.79 -8.61
N GLY A 145 1.71 10.44 -8.09
CA GLY A 145 1.75 11.11 -6.81
C GLY A 145 3.18 11.43 -6.36
N ILE A 146 3.29 12.10 -5.22
CA ILE A 146 4.57 12.39 -4.56
C ILE A 146 4.48 12.13 -3.06
N MET A 147 5.46 11.40 -2.51
CA MET A 147 5.55 11.08 -1.09
C MET A 147 6.85 11.58 -0.48
N GLY A 148 6.74 12.35 0.59
CA GLY A 148 7.86 12.68 1.46
C GLY A 148 8.27 11.48 2.31
N LEU A 149 9.57 11.17 2.43
CA LEU A 149 10.10 10.21 3.38
C LEU A 149 11.11 10.91 4.29
N THR A 150 10.92 10.78 5.61
CA THR A 150 11.78 11.46 6.60
C THR A 150 12.11 10.58 7.79
N GLN A 151 13.31 10.77 8.35
CA GLN A 151 13.68 10.20 9.65
C GLN A 151 13.28 11.13 10.82
N ARG A 152 12.77 12.31 10.55
CA ARG A 152 12.22 13.20 11.58
C ARG A 152 10.84 12.70 12.02
N ASP A 153 10.57 12.78 13.31
CA ASP A 153 9.22 12.55 13.82
C ASP A 153 8.26 13.62 13.30
N ILE A 154 7.00 13.24 13.03
CA ILE A 154 6.01 14.14 12.43
C ILE A 154 4.72 14.17 13.22
N TYR A 155 4.03 15.32 13.18
CA TYR A 155 2.71 15.51 13.75
C TYR A 155 1.80 16.30 12.79
N PRO A 156 0.49 15.97 12.69
CA PRO A 156 -0.40 16.60 11.71
C PRO A 156 -0.97 17.95 12.17
N GLY A 157 -0.90 18.29 13.46
CA GLY A 157 -1.44 19.49 14.04
C GLY A 157 -1.78 19.35 15.52
N ASP A 158 -2.49 20.33 16.08
CA ASP A 158 -2.86 20.35 17.48
C ASP A 158 -3.73 19.16 17.86
N GLY A 159 -3.53 18.64 19.06
CA GLY A 159 -4.25 17.47 19.60
C GLY A 159 -3.65 16.13 19.25
N TRP A 160 -2.69 16.07 18.34
CA TRP A 160 -1.96 14.85 17.97
C TRP A 160 -0.54 14.82 18.54
N ASN A 161 -0.14 13.69 19.10
CA ASN A 161 1.23 13.51 19.57
C ASN A 161 2.19 13.27 18.40
N PHE A 162 1.83 12.38 17.49
CA PHE A 162 2.58 12.03 16.27
C PHE A 162 1.69 11.27 15.30
N VAL A 163 2.19 11.08 14.08
CA VAL A 163 1.69 10.08 13.11
C VAL A 163 2.88 9.37 12.46
N PHE A 164 2.65 8.14 11.97
CA PHE A 164 3.65 7.42 11.16
C PHE A 164 3.65 7.88 9.70
N GLY A 165 2.49 8.28 9.20
CA GLY A 165 2.30 8.84 7.89
C GLY A 165 1.05 9.71 7.84
N GLN A 166 0.89 10.41 6.74
CA GLN A 166 -0.28 11.21 6.40
C GLN A 166 -0.38 11.33 4.89
N ALA A 167 -1.56 11.08 4.34
CA ALA A 167 -1.83 11.28 2.93
C ALA A 167 -3.03 12.20 2.70
N ASN A 168 -3.01 12.91 1.58
CA ASN A 168 -4.18 13.62 1.07
C ASN A 168 -4.73 12.83 -0.12
N THR A 169 -5.88 12.18 0.09
CA THR A 169 -6.53 11.31 -0.88
C THR A 169 -6.96 12.00 -2.17
N LYS A 170 -7.18 13.33 -2.13
CA LYS A 170 -7.64 14.11 -3.29
C LYS A 170 -6.50 14.70 -4.12
N GLU A 171 -5.34 14.89 -3.49
CA GLU A 171 -4.24 15.66 -4.08
C GLU A 171 -3.02 14.81 -4.44
N LYS A 172 -3.09 13.50 -4.24
CA LYS A 172 -2.01 12.55 -4.58
C LYS A 172 -0.66 12.91 -3.91
N ILE A 173 -0.71 13.44 -2.70
CA ILE A 173 0.46 13.78 -1.89
C ILE A 173 0.44 13.05 -0.56
N GLY A 174 1.60 12.65 -0.07
CA GLY A 174 1.74 11.94 1.20
C GLY A 174 3.08 12.20 1.86
N ILE A 175 3.19 11.82 3.13
CA ILE A 175 4.44 11.82 3.88
C ILE A 175 4.47 10.62 4.84
N THR A 176 5.63 9.99 4.98
CA THR A 176 5.89 8.90 5.92
C THR A 176 7.13 9.21 6.74
N SER A 177 7.06 8.99 8.05
CA SER A 177 8.18 9.08 8.96
C SER A 177 8.58 7.71 9.48
N PHE A 178 9.89 7.41 9.47
CA PHE A 178 10.45 6.22 10.09
C PHE A 178 11.25 6.50 11.37
N ALA A 179 11.11 7.69 11.94
CA ALA A 179 11.79 8.11 13.18
C ALA A 179 11.58 7.15 14.35
N ARG A 180 10.40 6.50 14.41
CA ARG A 180 9.96 5.64 15.51
C ARG A 180 10.16 4.14 15.24
N TYR A 181 10.76 3.75 14.10
CA TYR A 181 10.82 2.34 13.70
C TYR A 181 11.98 1.56 14.32
N GLY A 182 12.85 2.20 15.06
CA GLY A 182 14.03 1.61 15.71
C GLY A 182 15.32 1.99 14.99
N ASN A 183 16.42 1.34 15.41
CA ASN A 183 17.70 1.48 14.74
C ASN A 183 17.85 0.46 13.59
N TYR A 184 18.87 0.62 12.79
CA TYR A 184 19.19 -0.26 11.65
C TYR A 184 20.67 -0.68 11.65
N ASP A 185 21.26 -0.81 12.85
CA ASP A 185 22.70 -1.09 13.05
C ASP A 185 23.06 -2.56 12.72
N THR A 186 22.09 -3.45 12.63
CA THR A 186 22.24 -4.85 12.24
C THR A 186 21.33 -5.21 11.09
N ASP A 187 21.65 -6.27 10.33
CA ASP A 187 20.85 -6.72 9.20
C ASP A 187 19.39 -7.01 9.60
N SER A 188 19.18 -7.66 10.76
CA SER A 188 17.83 -7.96 11.25
C SER A 188 17.07 -6.72 11.70
N ALA A 189 17.73 -5.75 12.34
CA ALA A 189 17.14 -4.49 12.73
C ALA A 189 16.79 -3.65 11.49
N ARG A 190 17.71 -3.60 10.51
CA ARG A 190 17.45 -2.93 9.22
C ARG A 190 16.27 -3.55 8.48
N GLN A 191 16.17 -4.88 8.46
CA GLN A 191 15.05 -5.59 7.83
C GLN A 191 13.71 -5.24 8.50
N LEU A 192 13.67 -5.17 9.84
CA LEU A 192 12.48 -4.75 10.58
C LEU A 192 12.08 -3.32 10.24
N VAL A 193 13.04 -2.38 10.23
CA VAL A 193 12.79 -0.97 9.86
C VAL A 193 12.30 -0.88 8.42
N LEU A 194 12.91 -1.62 7.49
CA LEU A 194 12.50 -1.65 6.08
C LEU A 194 11.06 -2.19 5.94
N ASN A 195 10.71 -3.28 6.64
CA ASN A 195 9.35 -3.83 6.60
C ASN A 195 8.32 -2.80 7.10
N ARG A 196 8.57 -2.15 8.24
CA ARG A 196 7.71 -1.09 8.78
C ARG A 196 7.57 0.09 7.83
N LEU A 197 8.68 0.49 7.20
CA LEU A 197 8.70 1.60 6.24
C LEU A 197 7.93 1.26 4.96
N ILE A 198 8.12 0.07 4.40
CA ILE A 198 7.34 -0.43 3.26
C ILE A 198 5.85 -0.46 3.61
N LYS A 199 5.49 -1.01 4.78
CA LYS A 199 4.10 -1.10 5.24
C LYS A 199 3.44 0.27 5.30
N THR A 200 4.04 1.24 5.99
CA THR A 200 3.46 2.58 6.13
C THR A 200 3.48 3.35 4.81
N THR A 201 4.56 3.26 4.03
CA THR A 201 4.60 3.92 2.72
C THR A 201 3.54 3.37 1.77
N THR A 202 3.32 2.05 1.76
CA THR A 202 2.24 1.42 0.99
C THR A 202 0.87 1.89 1.47
N HIS A 203 0.65 1.93 2.77
CA HIS A 203 -0.58 2.41 3.40
C HIS A 203 -0.93 3.83 2.92
N GLU A 204 0.00 4.78 3.05
CA GLU A 204 -0.20 6.16 2.61
C GLU A 204 -0.35 6.25 1.08
N PHE A 205 0.41 5.44 0.33
CA PHE A 205 0.28 5.40 -1.12
C PHE A 205 -1.11 4.93 -1.57
N LEU A 206 -1.68 3.92 -0.92
CA LEU A 206 -3.04 3.47 -1.21
C LEU A 206 -4.09 4.54 -0.87
N HIS A 207 -3.89 5.31 0.19
CA HIS A 207 -4.73 6.49 0.46
C HIS A 207 -4.63 7.54 -0.64
N MET A 208 -3.44 7.80 -1.18
CA MET A 208 -3.26 8.73 -2.31
C MET A 208 -3.98 8.26 -3.58
N LEU A 209 -4.23 6.95 -3.72
CA LEU A 209 -5.03 6.35 -4.77
C LEU A 209 -6.54 6.34 -4.47
N GLY A 210 -6.98 6.90 -3.35
CA GLY A 210 -8.38 7.04 -2.98
C GLY A 210 -8.96 5.90 -2.12
N LEU A 211 -8.14 4.90 -1.71
CA LEU A 211 -8.61 3.85 -0.83
C LEU A 211 -8.72 4.36 0.61
N GLN A 212 -9.81 4.05 1.30
CA GLN A 212 -9.98 4.26 2.73
C GLN A 212 -9.48 3.04 3.52
N HIS A 213 -9.35 3.17 4.85
CA HIS A 213 -8.94 2.04 5.69
C HIS A 213 -9.77 0.79 5.43
N CYS A 214 -9.09 -0.35 5.32
CA CYS A 214 -9.73 -1.66 5.26
C CYS A 214 -10.19 -2.09 6.65
N ILE A 215 -11.46 -2.52 6.76
CA ILE A 215 -12.04 -2.98 8.04
C ILE A 215 -12.49 -4.43 7.99
N GLN A 216 -12.32 -5.13 6.86
CA GLN A 216 -12.81 -6.50 6.67
C GLN A 216 -11.73 -7.54 6.91
N PHE A 217 -10.54 -7.34 6.36
CA PHE A 217 -9.44 -8.30 6.38
C PHE A 217 -8.23 -7.72 7.09
N ALA A 218 -7.36 -8.59 7.60
CA ALA A 218 -6.01 -8.23 7.96
C ALA A 218 -5.27 -7.76 6.68
N CYS A 219 -4.88 -6.49 6.65
CA CYS A 219 -4.45 -5.79 5.43
C CYS A 219 -3.45 -4.70 5.77
N VAL A 220 -2.54 -4.40 4.84
CA VAL A 220 -1.65 -3.24 4.96
C VAL A 220 -2.41 -1.92 5.18
N LEU A 221 -3.65 -1.85 4.70
CA LEU A 221 -4.50 -0.66 4.78
C LEU A 221 -5.37 -0.60 6.07
N ASN A 222 -5.10 -1.40 7.08
CA ASN A 222 -5.75 -1.23 8.38
C ASN A 222 -5.15 -0.05 9.14
N GLY A 223 -5.97 0.82 9.73
CA GLY A 223 -5.51 1.91 10.60
C GLY A 223 -4.81 1.39 11.86
N SER A 224 -3.87 2.15 12.44
CA SER A 224 -3.11 1.77 13.64
C SER A 224 -2.81 2.97 14.51
N ASN A 225 -3.07 2.87 15.83
CA ASN A 225 -2.75 3.88 16.84
C ASN A 225 -1.32 3.75 17.38
N SER A 226 -0.68 2.60 17.19
CA SER A 226 0.63 2.32 17.74
C SER A 226 1.46 1.45 16.80
N LEU A 227 2.78 1.45 17.03
CA LEU A 227 3.68 0.57 16.29
C LEU A 227 3.42 -0.91 16.58
N GLU A 228 3.07 -1.23 17.85
CA GLU A 228 2.69 -2.60 18.23
C GLU A 228 1.44 -3.07 17.48
N GLU A 229 0.43 -2.23 17.33
CA GLU A 229 -0.75 -2.54 16.54
C GLU A 229 -0.41 -2.69 15.05
N SER A 230 0.43 -1.82 14.50
CA SER A 230 0.90 -1.92 13.12
C SER A 230 1.72 -3.19 12.87
N ASP A 231 2.58 -3.60 13.80
CA ASP A 231 3.42 -4.79 13.65
C ASP A 231 2.61 -6.10 13.62
N LYS A 232 1.44 -6.13 14.25
CA LYS A 232 0.51 -7.28 14.20
C LYS A 232 -0.20 -7.45 12.86
N LYS A 233 -0.16 -6.44 12.00
CA LYS A 233 -0.85 -6.43 10.70
C LYS A 233 0.12 -6.84 9.59
N PRO A 234 -0.36 -7.58 8.56
CA PRO A 234 0.49 -7.98 7.45
C PRO A 234 0.88 -6.79 6.56
N SER A 235 1.96 -6.94 5.82
CA SER A 235 2.37 -5.97 4.78
C SER A 235 1.70 -6.23 3.42
N ILE A 236 0.65 -7.05 3.38
CA ILE A 236 -0.03 -7.47 2.15
C ILE A 236 -1.32 -6.71 1.91
N ILE A 237 -1.72 -6.63 0.66
CA ILE A 237 -2.98 -6.02 0.21
C ILE A 237 -4.05 -7.12 0.17
N CYS A 238 -5.18 -6.92 0.86
CA CYS A 238 -6.26 -7.91 0.90
C CYS A 238 -7.11 -7.94 -0.37
N PRO A 239 -7.95 -8.98 -0.59
CA PRO A 239 -8.75 -9.13 -1.80
C PRO A 239 -9.67 -7.95 -2.11
N GLU A 240 -10.28 -7.32 -1.10
CA GLU A 240 -11.13 -6.15 -1.29
C GLU A 240 -10.32 -4.94 -1.81
N CYS A 241 -9.13 -4.72 -1.27
CA CYS A 241 -8.25 -3.65 -1.71
C CYS A 241 -7.63 -3.95 -3.08
N LEU A 242 -7.31 -5.23 -3.38
CA LEU A 242 -6.88 -5.65 -4.72
C LEU A 242 -7.96 -5.39 -5.78
N ALA A 243 -9.24 -5.67 -5.47
CA ALA A 243 -10.35 -5.37 -6.38
C ALA A 243 -10.47 -3.88 -6.70
N LYS A 244 -10.20 -3.00 -5.73
CA LYS A 244 -10.17 -1.55 -5.95
C LYS A 244 -8.98 -1.16 -6.82
N LEU A 245 -7.82 -1.76 -6.61
CA LEU A 245 -6.63 -1.52 -7.42
C LEU A 245 -6.77 -2.02 -8.87
N ASP A 246 -7.51 -3.10 -9.12
CA ASP A 246 -7.82 -3.56 -10.48
C ASP A 246 -8.62 -2.53 -11.30
N ILE A 247 -9.32 -1.60 -10.63
CA ILE A 247 -10.01 -0.48 -11.29
C ILE A 247 -9.00 0.58 -11.77
N ILE A 248 -7.96 0.85 -10.97
CA ILE A 248 -6.92 1.84 -11.29
C ILE A 248 -5.87 1.27 -12.25
N PHE A 249 -5.44 0.03 -11.99
CA PHE A 249 -4.37 -0.66 -12.70
C PHE A 249 -4.92 -1.98 -13.26
N PRO A 250 -5.29 -2.05 -14.54
CA PRO A 250 -5.87 -3.27 -15.12
C PRO A 250 -5.04 -4.53 -14.88
N ALA A 251 -5.67 -5.60 -14.40
CA ALA A 251 -5.05 -6.88 -14.04
C ALA A 251 -3.95 -6.76 -12.95
N PHE A 252 -4.13 -5.83 -12.01
CA PHE A 252 -3.20 -5.64 -10.90
C PHE A 252 -3.11 -6.90 -10.02
N THR A 253 -4.25 -7.48 -9.64
CA THR A 253 -4.32 -8.69 -8.80
C THR A 253 -3.51 -9.85 -9.38
N GLU A 254 -3.56 -10.06 -10.69
CA GLU A 254 -2.80 -11.14 -11.36
C GLU A 254 -1.29 -10.93 -11.28
N LYS A 255 -0.84 -9.68 -11.28
CA LYS A 255 0.59 -9.29 -11.24
C LYS A 255 1.11 -9.20 -9.81
N TYR A 256 0.24 -8.88 -8.86
CA TYR A 256 0.61 -8.59 -7.47
C TYR A 256 1.33 -9.75 -6.79
N PHE A 257 0.78 -10.97 -6.84
CA PHE A 257 1.35 -12.11 -6.12
C PHE A 257 2.75 -12.51 -6.62
N PRO A 258 2.99 -12.69 -7.94
CA PRO A 258 4.34 -12.98 -8.43
C PRO A 258 5.35 -11.88 -8.08
N ALA A 259 4.94 -10.62 -8.19
CA ALA A 259 5.78 -9.46 -7.88
C ALA A 259 6.13 -9.40 -6.38
N SER A 260 5.13 -9.60 -5.51
CA SER A 260 5.30 -9.62 -4.06
C SER A 260 6.21 -10.77 -3.63
N LEU A 261 5.99 -11.98 -4.13
CA LEU A 261 6.83 -13.13 -3.83
C LEU A 261 8.28 -12.88 -4.22
N GLN A 262 8.53 -12.33 -5.42
CA GLN A 262 9.87 -11.99 -5.89
C GLN A 262 10.57 -11.00 -4.94
N PHE A 263 9.87 -9.96 -4.51
CA PHE A 263 10.42 -8.97 -3.60
C PHE A 263 10.70 -9.58 -2.22
N TYR A 264 9.72 -10.26 -1.62
CA TYR A 264 9.85 -10.83 -0.29
C TYR A 264 10.93 -11.92 -0.21
N GLN A 265 11.12 -12.71 -1.26
CA GLN A 265 12.23 -13.67 -1.36
C GLN A 265 13.58 -12.96 -1.39
N LYS A 266 13.72 -11.90 -2.21
CA LYS A 266 14.97 -11.12 -2.31
C LYS A 266 15.37 -10.50 -0.98
N TYR A 267 14.38 -9.97 -0.23
CA TYR A 267 14.61 -9.29 1.04
C TYR A 267 14.41 -10.18 2.26
N GLN A 268 14.15 -11.48 2.07
CA GLN A 268 14.00 -12.51 3.12
C GLN A 268 12.88 -12.21 4.13
N PHE A 269 11.80 -11.60 3.71
CA PHE A 269 10.59 -11.38 4.51
C PHE A 269 9.78 -12.68 4.57
N LYS A 270 10.08 -13.54 5.57
CA LYS A 270 9.59 -14.92 5.62
C LYS A 270 8.09 -15.01 5.86
N GLU A 271 7.55 -14.15 6.72
CA GLU A 271 6.12 -14.14 7.04
C GLU A 271 5.29 -13.76 5.82
N GLU A 272 5.72 -12.75 5.06
CA GLU A 272 5.04 -12.29 3.87
C GLU A 272 5.14 -13.28 2.69
N GLN A 273 6.20 -14.10 2.64
CA GLN A 273 6.35 -15.14 1.62
C GLN A 273 5.27 -16.23 1.74
N GLU A 274 4.74 -16.49 2.94
CA GLU A 274 3.72 -17.52 3.18
C GLU A 274 2.35 -17.13 2.60
N PHE A 275 2.13 -15.83 2.33
CA PHE A 275 0.89 -15.33 1.72
C PHE A 275 0.91 -15.33 0.19
N CYS A 276 2.06 -15.45 -0.43
CA CYS A 276 2.23 -15.42 -1.89
C CYS A 276 2.36 -16.81 -2.50
#